data_e5196892cbde7ee36344e8a15208da4b
#
_entry.id   e5196892cbde7ee36344e8a15208da4b
#
_cell.length_a   1.000
_cell.length_b   1.000
_cell.length_c   1.000
_cell.angle_alpha   90.00
_cell.angle_beta   90.00
_cell.angle_gamma   90.00
#
_symmetry.space_group_name_H-M   'P 1'
#
loop_
_entity.id
_entity.type
_entity.pdbx_description
1 polymer ?
#
loop_
_entity_poly.entity_id
_entity_poly.type
_entity_poly.pdbx_seq_one_letter_code
_entity_poly.pdbx_strand_id
1 'polypeptide(L)'
;MITLALSKGRIFDETLPLLLAAGIEVLEDPEKSRKLILPTNQPNVRVVLVRATDVPTYVEYGGADLGVTGLDTLIEHGGQGLYQPLDLNIAKCRMSVAVRADCDYASAMRTGSRLKVATKYTTIARDFFATKGVHVDLIKLYGSMELAPLTGLADAIVDLVSTGSTLKANHLVEVERIMDISSRLVVNQAALKLKQAPIRAIINAFAGAVKKD
;
A
#
# COMPACT_ATOMS: atom_id res chain seq x y z
N MET A 1 13.09 -20.70 10.92
CA MET A 1 13.44 -19.45 10.21
C MET A 1 12.19 -18.63 10.00
N ILE A 2 12.23 -17.33 10.26
CA ILE A 2 11.18 -16.35 9.99
C ILE A 2 11.60 -15.48 8.80
N THR A 3 10.71 -15.29 7.85
CA THR A 3 10.93 -14.46 6.68
C THR A 3 9.91 -13.32 6.67
N LEU A 4 10.40 -12.06 6.63
CA LEU A 4 9.56 -10.87 6.50
C LEU A 4 9.67 -10.29 5.08
N ALA A 5 8.53 -10.06 4.43
CA ALA A 5 8.47 -9.38 3.13
C ALA A 5 8.27 -7.87 3.32
N LEU A 6 9.19 -7.08 2.78
CA LEU A 6 9.15 -5.61 2.82
C LEU A 6 9.37 -5.06 1.42
N SER A 7 8.82 -3.88 1.14
CA SER A 7 9.13 -3.13 -0.07
C SER A 7 10.13 -2.02 0.25
N LYS A 8 11.03 -1.71 -0.69
CA LYS A 8 11.95 -0.55 -0.57
C LYS A 8 11.21 0.77 -0.41
N GLY A 9 11.91 1.78 0.07
CA GLY A 9 11.42 3.15 0.24
C GLY A 9 10.69 3.35 1.56
N ARG A 10 9.76 4.31 1.58
CA ARG A 10 9.13 4.83 2.81
C ARG A 10 8.59 3.75 3.76
N ILE A 11 7.96 2.70 3.24
CA ILE A 11 7.45 1.60 4.08
C ILE A 11 8.60 0.88 4.78
N PHE A 12 9.71 0.62 4.06
CA PHE A 12 10.89 0.01 4.67
C PHE A 12 11.46 0.88 5.78
N ASP A 13 11.71 2.15 5.47
CA ASP A 13 12.35 3.11 6.40
C ASP A 13 11.52 3.28 7.68
N GLU A 14 10.20 3.44 7.54
CA GLU A 14 9.30 3.59 8.68
C GLU A 14 9.03 2.26 9.43
N THR A 15 9.35 1.10 8.82
CA THR A 15 9.28 -0.22 9.50
C THR A 15 10.54 -0.50 10.34
N LEU A 16 11.68 0.08 10.02
CA LEU A 16 12.95 -0.17 10.76
C LEU A 16 12.83 0.04 12.28
N PRO A 17 12.22 1.15 12.78
CA PRO A 17 12.03 1.32 14.23
C PRO A 17 11.20 0.22 14.87
N LEU A 18 10.20 -0.32 14.15
CA LEU A 18 9.37 -1.43 14.65
C LEU A 18 10.15 -2.73 14.71
N LEU A 19 11.00 -2.99 13.71
CA LEU A 19 11.92 -4.13 13.72
C LEU A 19 12.91 -4.05 14.88
N LEU A 20 13.51 -2.87 15.13
CA LEU A 20 14.40 -2.64 16.26
C LEU A 20 13.70 -2.89 17.60
N ALA A 21 12.44 -2.46 17.75
CA ALA A 21 11.64 -2.76 18.94
C ALA A 21 11.41 -4.27 19.16
N ALA A 22 11.40 -5.06 18.07
CA ALA A 22 11.37 -6.52 18.12
C ALA A 22 12.77 -7.16 18.28
N GLY A 23 13.83 -6.36 18.48
CA GLY A 23 15.20 -6.82 18.56
C GLY A 23 15.77 -7.32 17.23
N ILE A 24 15.17 -6.91 16.12
CA ILE A 24 15.58 -7.28 14.77
C ILE A 24 16.28 -6.08 14.12
N GLU A 25 17.54 -6.25 13.79
CA GLU A 25 18.34 -5.26 13.06
C GLU A 25 18.70 -5.80 11.68
N VAL A 26 18.37 -5.05 10.63
CA VAL A 26 18.75 -5.39 9.26
C VAL A 26 20.19 -4.96 9.04
N LEU A 27 21.06 -5.90 8.66
CA LEU A 27 22.52 -5.69 8.60
C LEU A 27 22.99 -5.04 7.29
N GLU A 28 22.15 -4.96 6.27
CA GLU A 28 22.51 -4.42 4.96
C GLU A 28 21.50 -3.33 4.55
N ASP A 29 22.02 -2.22 4.04
CA ASP A 29 21.23 -1.13 3.47
C ASP A 29 20.64 -1.57 2.12
N PRO A 30 19.29 -1.61 1.96
CA PRO A 30 18.65 -2.05 0.74
C PRO A 30 18.95 -1.14 -0.46
N GLU A 31 19.26 0.14 -0.24
CA GLU A 31 19.58 1.08 -1.32
C GLU A 31 20.99 0.88 -1.88
N LYS A 32 21.92 0.35 -1.07
CA LYS A 32 23.31 0.08 -1.45
C LYS A 32 23.53 -1.38 -1.89
N SER A 33 22.66 -2.28 -1.44
CA SER A 33 22.78 -3.71 -1.75
C SER A 33 21.93 -4.09 -2.97
N ARG A 34 22.45 -4.98 -3.82
CA ARG A 34 21.68 -5.63 -4.87
C ARG A 34 21.00 -6.91 -4.42
N LYS A 35 21.25 -7.32 -3.17
CA LYS A 35 20.61 -8.50 -2.60
C LYS A 35 19.13 -8.24 -2.37
N LEU A 36 18.33 -9.25 -2.64
CA LEU A 36 16.89 -9.25 -2.39
C LEU A 36 16.53 -9.99 -1.08
N ILE A 37 17.49 -10.67 -0.48
CA ILE A 37 17.38 -11.31 0.84
C ILE A 37 18.44 -10.67 1.72
N LEU A 38 17.97 -9.93 2.73
CA LEU A 38 18.82 -9.23 3.66
C LEU A 38 18.94 -10.03 4.98
N PRO A 39 20.16 -10.24 5.47
CA PRO A 39 20.38 -10.85 6.78
C PRO A 39 20.01 -9.85 7.90
N THR A 40 19.71 -10.42 9.07
CA THR A 40 19.52 -9.64 10.29
C THR A 40 20.50 -10.09 11.35
N ASN A 41 20.56 -9.35 12.47
CA ASN A 41 21.33 -9.75 13.66
C ASN A 41 20.86 -11.09 14.27
N GLN A 42 19.67 -11.57 13.88
CA GLN A 42 19.12 -12.85 14.31
C GLN A 42 19.27 -13.89 13.19
N PRO A 43 20.07 -14.95 13.33
CA PRO A 43 20.35 -15.91 12.25
C PRO A 43 19.13 -16.70 11.76
N ASN A 44 18.05 -16.70 12.55
CA ASN A 44 16.78 -17.33 12.24
C ASN A 44 15.72 -16.36 11.67
N VAL A 45 16.10 -15.10 11.43
CA VAL A 45 15.22 -14.06 10.85
C VAL A 45 15.91 -13.44 9.64
N ARG A 46 15.15 -13.25 8.56
CA ARG A 46 15.62 -12.58 7.34
C ARG A 46 14.52 -11.68 6.76
N VAL A 47 14.92 -10.67 6.01
CA VAL A 47 14.03 -9.80 5.25
C VAL A 47 14.15 -10.13 3.76
N VAL A 48 13.03 -10.25 3.06
CA VAL A 48 12.99 -10.34 1.60
C VAL A 48 12.43 -9.04 1.03
N LEU A 49 13.11 -8.49 0.03
CA LEU A 49 12.73 -7.26 -0.64
C LEU A 49 11.92 -7.59 -1.88
N VAL A 50 10.67 -7.16 -1.89
CA VAL A 50 9.74 -7.38 -3.01
C VAL A 50 9.05 -6.04 -3.36
N ARG A 51 8.35 -5.99 -4.49
CA ARG A 51 7.50 -4.84 -4.80
C ARG A 51 6.35 -4.76 -3.79
N ALA A 52 5.93 -3.55 -3.43
CA ALA A 52 4.84 -3.35 -2.48
C ALA A 52 3.57 -4.14 -2.86
N THR A 53 3.24 -4.19 -4.15
CA THR A 53 2.11 -4.96 -4.69
C THR A 53 2.23 -6.47 -4.53
N ASP A 54 3.43 -6.98 -4.37
CA ASP A 54 3.69 -8.42 -4.32
C ASP A 54 3.78 -8.94 -2.88
N VAL A 55 3.94 -8.03 -1.89
CA VAL A 55 4.03 -8.42 -0.47
C VAL A 55 2.87 -9.32 -0.03
N PRO A 56 1.59 -8.99 -0.31
CA PRO A 56 0.48 -9.85 0.09
C PRO A 56 0.59 -11.25 -0.50
N THR A 57 0.93 -11.36 -1.78
CA THR A 57 1.09 -12.64 -2.48
C THR A 57 2.22 -13.48 -1.89
N TYR A 58 3.39 -12.87 -1.59
CA TYR A 58 4.49 -13.59 -0.94
C TYR A 58 4.10 -14.14 0.42
N VAL A 59 3.30 -13.39 1.19
CA VAL A 59 2.82 -13.85 2.50
C VAL A 59 1.73 -14.90 2.34
N GLU A 60 0.76 -14.71 1.47
CA GLU A 60 -0.33 -15.67 1.23
C GLU A 60 0.20 -17.06 0.85
N TYR A 61 1.12 -17.12 -0.10
CA TYR A 61 1.67 -18.39 -0.60
C TYR A 61 2.87 -18.92 0.21
N GLY A 62 3.19 -18.30 1.35
CA GLY A 62 4.22 -18.80 2.26
C GLY A 62 5.67 -18.55 1.82
N GLY A 63 5.88 -17.69 0.82
CA GLY A 63 7.22 -17.17 0.47
C GLY A 63 7.79 -16.27 1.57
N ALA A 64 6.90 -15.68 2.37
CA ALA A 64 7.21 -15.00 3.62
C ALA A 64 6.20 -15.37 4.71
N ASP A 65 6.63 -15.31 5.97
CA ASP A 65 5.76 -15.59 7.12
C ASP A 65 4.95 -14.36 7.53
N LEU A 66 5.58 -13.18 7.39
CA LEU A 66 4.98 -11.87 7.67
C LEU A 66 5.34 -10.90 6.56
N GLY A 67 4.61 -9.79 6.48
CA GLY A 67 4.94 -8.70 5.57
C GLY A 67 4.34 -7.38 6.05
N VAL A 68 4.87 -6.28 5.51
CA VAL A 68 4.32 -4.94 5.72
C VAL A 68 3.92 -4.35 4.38
N THR A 69 2.66 -3.93 4.28
CA THR A 69 2.10 -3.41 3.03
C THR A 69 1.00 -2.39 3.31
N GLY A 70 0.73 -1.51 2.36
CA GLY A 70 -0.36 -0.53 2.46
C GLY A 70 -1.74 -1.17 2.43
N LEU A 71 -2.70 -0.55 3.11
CA LEU A 71 -4.10 -0.96 3.09
C LEU A 71 -4.68 -0.96 1.66
N ASP A 72 -4.29 -0.02 0.83
CA ASP A 72 -4.63 0.06 -0.60
C ASP A 72 -4.27 -1.23 -1.36
N THR A 73 -3.06 -1.70 -1.15
CA THR A 73 -2.56 -2.93 -1.77
C THR A 73 -3.33 -4.16 -1.27
N LEU A 74 -3.68 -4.20 0.02
CA LEU A 74 -4.45 -5.30 0.60
C LEU A 74 -5.88 -5.36 0.05
N ILE A 75 -6.53 -4.21 -0.13
CA ILE A 75 -7.87 -4.15 -0.72
C ILE A 75 -7.84 -4.63 -2.17
N GLU A 76 -6.87 -4.17 -2.98
CA GLU A 76 -6.72 -4.61 -4.37
C GLU A 76 -6.39 -6.10 -4.49
N HIS A 77 -5.64 -6.66 -3.54
CA HIS A 77 -5.31 -8.08 -3.48
C HIS A 77 -6.51 -8.95 -3.04
N GLY A 78 -7.47 -8.37 -2.32
CA GLY A 78 -8.62 -9.08 -1.73
C GLY A 78 -8.36 -9.67 -0.35
N GLY A 79 -7.11 -9.69 0.13
CA GLY A 79 -6.73 -10.05 1.51
C GLY A 79 -7.04 -11.49 1.95
N GLN A 80 -7.45 -12.37 1.03
CA GLN A 80 -7.77 -13.76 1.37
C GLN A 80 -6.52 -14.50 1.87
N GLY A 81 -6.70 -15.39 2.85
CA GLY A 81 -5.61 -16.17 3.41
C GLY A 81 -4.63 -15.40 4.31
N LEU A 82 -4.81 -14.09 4.48
CA LEU A 82 -3.95 -13.22 5.28
C LEU A 82 -4.62 -12.88 6.62
N TYR A 83 -3.83 -12.94 7.70
CA TYR A 83 -4.21 -12.37 8.98
C TYR A 83 -3.59 -10.98 9.12
N GLN A 84 -4.39 -9.98 9.50
CA GLN A 84 -3.98 -8.59 9.64
C GLN A 84 -4.08 -8.16 11.11
N PRO A 85 -3.07 -8.48 11.95
CA PRO A 85 -3.16 -8.20 13.39
C PRO A 85 -3.07 -6.73 13.76
N LEU A 86 -2.36 -5.91 12.96
CA LEU A 86 -2.02 -4.54 13.34
C LEU A 86 -2.12 -3.56 12.17
N ASP A 87 -2.70 -2.41 12.46
CA ASP A 87 -2.40 -1.16 11.78
C ASP A 87 -1.10 -0.61 12.35
N LEU A 88 -0.09 -0.44 11.52
CA LEU A 88 1.22 0.04 11.96
C LEU A 88 1.30 1.56 12.07
N ASN A 89 0.26 2.27 11.60
CA ASN A 89 0.17 3.74 11.63
C ASN A 89 1.37 4.45 10.96
N ILE A 90 2.01 3.80 9.99
CA ILE A 90 3.16 4.28 9.21
C ILE A 90 2.80 4.43 7.75
N ALA A 91 3.65 5.14 7.00
CA ALA A 91 3.51 5.47 5.58
C ALA A 91 2.12 6.05 5.24
N LYS A 92 1.59 6.88 6.15
CA LYS A 92 0.27 7.49 6.02
C LYS A 92 0.14 8.33 4.76
N CYS A 93 -0.96 8.13 4.06
CA CYS A 93 -1.42 8.92 2.93
C CYS A 93 -2.94 8.79 2.80
N ARG A 94 -3.51 9.33 1.74
CA ARG A 94 -4.93 9.17 1.44
C ARG A 94 -5.12 8.73 0.00
N MET A 95 -6.14 7.95 -0.25
CA MET A 95 -6.64 7.65 -1.60
C MET A 95 -7.62 8.74 -1.99
N SER A 96 -7.43 9.34 -3.15
CA SER A 96 -8.26 10.46 -3.58
C SER A 96 -8.55 10.43 -5.07
N VAL A 97 -9.64 11.10 -5.46
CA VAL A 97 -9.93 11.45 -6.84
C VAL A 97 -9.28 12.79 -7.14
N ALA A 98 -8.56 12.87 -8.24
CA ALA A 98 -8.02 14.13 -8.75
C ALA A 98 -8.34 14.32 -10.23
N VAL A 99 -8.52 15.57 -10.63
CA VAL A 99 -8.86 15.99 -11.98
C VAL A 99 -8.00 17.18 -12.41
N ARG A 100 -8.04 17.55 -13.68
CA ARG A 100 -7.44 18.82 -14.13
C ARG A 100 -8.09 19.99 -13.42
N ALA A 101 -7.31 21.03 -13.14
CA ALA A 101 -7.81 22.22 -12.44
C ALA A 101 -8.93 22.97 -13.20
N ASP A 102 -9.01 22.79 -14.51
CA ASP A 102 -10.03 23.38 -15.38
C ASP A 102 -11.26 22.46 -15.60
N CYS A 103 -11.31 21.29 -14.95
CA CYS A 103 -12.41 20.33 -15.11
C CYS A 103 -13.56 20.65 -14.16
N ASP A 104 -14.80 20.72 -14.70
CA ASP A 104 -16.01 20.73 -13.87
C ASP A 104 -16.40 19.30 -13.48
N TYR A 105 -15.77 18.79 -12.43
CA TYR A 105 -15.99 17.46 -11.91
C TYR A 105 -17.44 17.22 -11.48
N ALA A 106 -18.08 18.23 -10.89
CA ALA A 106 -19.46 18.10 -10.43
C ALA A 106 -20.45 17.87 -11.60
N SER A 107 -20.25 18.55 -12.72
CA SER A 107 -21.02 18.31 -13.95
C SER A 107 -20.70 16.94 -14.55
N ALA A 108 -19.44 16.55 -14.61
CA ALA A 108 -19.04 15.23 -15.11
C ALA A 108 -19.71 14.08 -14.34
N MET A 109 -19.88 14.23 -13.03
CA MET A 109 -20.57 13.26 -12.17
C MET A 109 -22.09 13.19 -12.40
N ARG A 110 -22.72 14.25 -12.93
CA ARG A 110 -24.19 14.35 -13.10
C ARG A 110 -24.68 13.95 -14.48
N THR A 111 -23.87 14.08 -15.51
CA THR A 111 -24.33 14.01 -16.93
C THR A 111 -24.60 12.60 -17.44
N GLY A 112 -24.53 11.56 -16.59
CA GLY A 112 -24.75 10.17 -17.04
C GLY A 112 -23.75 9.68 -18.09
N SER A 113 -22.75 10.51 -18.44
CA SER A 113 -21.63 10.11 -19.27
C SER A 113 -20.71 9.19 -18.46
N ARG A 114 -20.14 8.19 -19.12
CA ARG A 114 -19.15 7.34 -18.49
C ARG A 114 -17.86 8.12 -18.25
N LEU A 115 -17.56 8.40 -16.98
CA LEU A 115 -16.33 9.04 -16.57
C LEU A 115 -15.16 8.07 -16.77
N LYS A 116 -14.14 8.46 -17.53
CA LYS A 116 -12.90 7.69 -17.68
C LYS A 116 -11.98 7.99 -16.51
N VAL A 117 -11.64 6.95 -15.75
CA VAL A 117 -10.77 7.07 -14.56
C VAL A 117 -9.53 6.21 -14.72
N ALA A 118 -8.37 6.85 -14.74
CA ALA A 118 -7.10 6.13 -14.76
C ALA A 118 -6.63 5.84 -13.33
N THR A 119 -6.26 4.61 -13.06
CA THR A 119 -5.84 4.20 -11.73
C THR A 119 -5.06 2.88 -11.74
N LYS A 120 -4.22 2.69 -10.72
CA LYS A 120 -3.68 1.39 -10.35
C LYS A 120 -4.66 0.59 -9.48
N TYR A 121 -5.59 1.27 -8.82
CA TYR A 121 -6.48 0.76 -7.77
C TYR A 121 -7.90 0.55 -8.30
N THR A 122 -8.04 -0.42 -9.20
CA THR A 122 -9.28 -0.62 -9.96
C THR A 122 -10.45 -1.13 -9.11
N THR A 123 -10.18 -1.89 -8.06
CA THR A 123 -11.21 -2.38 -7.13
C THR A 123 -11.71 -1.23 -6.28
N ILE A 124 -10.81 -0.47 -5.63
CA ILE A 124 -11.17 0.68 -4.80
C ILE A 124 -11.95 1.72 -5.60
N ALA A 125 -11.46 2.04 -6.81
CA ALA A 125 -12.12 3.02 -7.67
C ALA A 125 -13.53 2.57 -8.09
N ARG A 126 -13.68 1.31 -8.52
CA ARG A 126 -14.98 0.74 -8.91
C ARG A 126 -15.98 0.83 -7.76
N ASP A 127 -15.58 0.38 -6.58
CA ASP A 127 -16.45 0.32 -5.41
C ASP A 127 -16.84 1.75 -4.96
N PHE A 128 -15.89 2.68 -4.96
CA PHE A 128 -16.16 4.07 -4.61
C PHE A 128 -17.19 4.71 -5.54
N PHE A 129 -17.02 4.63 -6.85
CA PHE A 129 -17.96 5.22 -7.80
C PHE A 129 -19.31 4.49 -7.82
N ALA A 130 -19.30 3.17 -7.58
CA ALA A 130 -20.55 2.39 -7.45
C ALA A 130 -21.42 2.87 -6.27
N THR A 131 -20.81 3.21 -5.11
CA THR A 131 -21.56 3.76 -3.96
C THR A 131 -22.24 5.08 -4.28
N LYS A 132 -21.75 5.81 -5.28
CA LYS A 132 -22.31 7.09 -5.75
C LYS A 132 -23.29 6.92 -6.93
N GLY A 133 -23.51 5.71 -7.42
CA GLY A 133 -24.32 5.44 -8.58
C GLY A 133 -23.72 5.95 -9.90
N VAL A 134 -22.41 6.17 -9.95
CA VAL A 134 -21.69 6.67 -11.12
C VAL A 134 -21.03 5.53 -11.87
N HIS A 135 -21.33 5.44 -13.17
CA HIS A 135 -20.65 4.50 -14.05
C HIS A 135 -19.31 5.06 -14.52
N VAL A 136 -18.25 4.30 -14.33
CA VAL A 136 -16.89 4.67 -14.74
C VAL A 136 -16.30 3.67 -15.70
N ASP A 137 -15.51 4.15 -16.65
CA ASP A 137 -14.61 3.33 -17.47
C ASP A 137 -13.22 3.39 -16.84
N LEU A 138 -12.80 2.28 -16.23
CA LEU A 138 -11.52 2.20 -15.53
C LEU A 138 -10.39 1.86 -16.49
N ILE A 139 -9.37 2.71 -16.53
CA ILE A 139 -8.15 2.52 -17.30
C ILE A 139 -7.04 2.16 -16.33
N LYS A 140 -6.62 0.88 -16.34
CA LYS A 140 -5.57 0.40 -15.45
C LYS A 140 -4.21 0.87 -15.92
N LEU A 141 -3.53 1.63 -15.06
CA LEU A 141 -2.12 2.03 -15.22
C LEU A 141 -1.29 1.50 -14.05
N TYR A 142 0.03 1.51 -14.21
CA TYR A 142 0.95 1.01 -13.19
C TYR A 142 1.81 2.11 -12.56
N GLY A 143 1.75 3.33 -13.09
CA GLY A 143 2.46 4.52 -12.61
C GLY A 143 2.17 5.74 -13.47
N SER A 144 2.64 6.91 -13.03
CA SER A 144 2.48 8.22 -13.73
C SER A 144 1.02 8.52 -14.06
N MET A 145 0.13 8.32 -13.10
CA MET A 145 -1.33 8.52 -13.27
C MET A 145 -1.65 9.94 -13.73
N GLU A 146 -0.88 10.92 -13.27
CA GLU A 146 -1.07 12.35 -13.54
C GLU A 146 -1.01 12.69 -15.03
N LEU A 147 -0.31 11.88 -15.83
CA LEU A 147 -0.26 12.06 -17.28
C LEU A 147 -1.59 11.76 -17.98
N ALA A 148 -2.41 10.89 -17.42
CA ALA A 148 -3.64 10.45 -18.08
C ALA A 148 -4.63 11.60 -18.35
N PRO A 149 -4.95 12.50 -17.41
CA PRO A 149 -5.79 13.66 -17.69
C PRO A 149 -5.11 14.68 -18.61
N LEU A 150 -3.79 14.84 -18.53
CA LEU A 150 -3.06 15.80 -19.34
C LEU A 150 -2.99 15.42 -20.81
N THR A 151 -3.02 14.12 -21.12
CA THR A 151 -3.00 13.59 -22.49
C THR A 151 -4.38 13.31 -23.05
N GLY A 152 -5.44 13.55 -22.25
CA GLY A 152 -6.82 13.23 -22.66
C GLY A 152 -7.15 11.73 -22.62
N LEU A 153 -6.31 10.91 -21.98
CA LEU A 153 -6.56 9.48 -21.83
C LEU A 153 -7.70 9.22 -20.84
N ALA A 154 -7.78 10.01 -19.78
CA ALA A 154 -8.81 9.92 -18.75
C ALA A 154 -9.30 11.31 -18.32
N ASP A 155 -10.50 11.36 -17.74
CA ASP A 155 -11.09 12.59 -17.20
C ASP A 155 -10.62 12.83 -15.75
N ALA A 156 -10.39 11.74 -15.01
CA ALA A 156 -9.97 11.76 -13.61
C ALA A 156 -8.93 10.65 -13.33
N ILE A 157 -8.27 10.79 -12.20
CA ILE A 157 -7.42 9.73 -11.63
C ILE A 157 -7.89 9.38 -10.23
N VAL A 158 -7.64 8.13 -9.83
CA VAL A 158 -7.68 7.69 -8.43
C VAL A 158 -6.28 7.23 -8.05
N ASP A 159 -5.66 7.93 -7.11
CA ASP A 159 -4.28 7.64 -6.70
C ASP A 159 -4.03 8.03 -5.24
N LEU A 160 -2.86 7.62 -4.73
CA LEU A 160 -2.39 7.96 -3.39
C LEU A 160 -1.87 9.39 -3.36
N VAL A 161 -2.36 10.16 -2.40
CA VAL A 161 -1.95 11.54 -2.16
C VAL A 161 -1.35 11.64 -0.75
N SER A 162 -0.08 12.00 -0.66
CA SER A 162 0.58 12.33 0.60
C SER A 162 0.53 13.84 0.84
N THR A 163 1.41 14.60 0.23
CA THR A 163 1.46 16.07 0.34
C THR A 163 0.64 16.79 -0.74
N GLY A 164 0.32 16.13 -1.84
CA GLY A 164 -0.33 16.72 -3.01
C GLY A 164 0.62 17.49 -3.95
N SER A 165 1.93 17.50 -3.66
CA SER A 165 2.91 18.23 -4.47
C SER A 165 2.97 17.76 -5.92
N THR A 166 2.87 16.44 -6.17
CA THR A 166 2.86 15.87 -7.53
C THR A 166 1.63 16.30 -8.31
N LEU A 167 0.44 16.29 -7.68
CA LEU A 167 -0.78 16.78 -8.32
C LEU A 167 -0.64 18.24 -8.73
N LYS A 168 -0.18 19.10 -7.79
CA LYS A 168 0.04 20.53 -8.03
C LYS A 168 1.04 20.79 -9.15
N ALA A 169 2.14 20.05 -9.18
CA ALA A 169 3.18 20.18 -10.22
C ALA A 169 2.65 19.81 -11.62
N ASN A 170 1.59 18.99 -11.70
CA ASN A 170 0.96 18.54 -12.93
C ASN A 170 -0.40 19.20 -13.18
N HIS A 171 -0.68 20.35 -12.56
CA HIS A 171 -1.95 21.09 -12.73
C HIS A 171 -3.21 20.27 -12.44
N LEU A 172 -3.11 19.31 -11.53
CA LEU A 172 -4.24 18.54 -11.03
C LEU A 172 -4.66 19.05 -9.65
N VAL A 173 -5.96 18.89 -9.37
CA VAL A 173 -6.56 19.21 -8.07
C VAL A 173 -7.26 17.99 -7.51
N GLU A 174 -7.08 17.79 -6.21
CA GLU A 174 -7.81 16.78 -5.45
C GLU A 174 -9.25 17.27 -5.26
N VAL A 175 -10.22 16.47 -5.68
CA VAL A 175 -11.67 16.84 -5.62
C VAL A 175 -12.44 16.01 -4.60
N GLU A 176 -12.03 14.77 -4.35
CA GLU A 176 -12.65 13.91 -3.35
C GLU A 176 -11.63 13.03 -2.67
N ARG A 177 -11.79 12.85 -1.36
CA ARG A 177 -11.04 11.87 -0.57
C ARG A 177 -11.86 10.59 -0.45
N ILE A 178 -11.27 9.47 -0.81
CA ILE A 178 -11.91 8.15 -0.77
C ILE A 178 -11.71 7.51 0.61
N MET A 179 -10.45 7.40 1.06
CA MET A 179 -10.11 6.79 2.33
C MET A 179 -8.69 7.13 2.79
N ASP A 180 -8.45 6.96 4.09
CA ASP A 180 -7.12 7.04 4.66
C ASP A 180 -6.37 5.72 4.51
N ILE A 181 -5.09 5.82 4.25
CA ILE A 181 -4.21 4.69 4.04
C ILE A 181 -3.07 4.74 5.06
N SER A 182 -2.82 3.60 5.70
CA SER A 182 -1.64 3.31 6.49
C SER A 182 -1.16 1.90 6.19
N SER A 183 0.07 1.57 6.57
CA SER A 183 0.59 0.21 6.36
C SER A 183 0.11 -0.75 7.44
N ARG A 184 -0.11 -1.98 7.02
CA ARG A 184 -0.59 -3.09 7.84
C ARG A 184 0.49 -4.14 8.00
N LEU A 185 0.58 -4.74 9.17
CA LEU A 185 1.28 -6.01 9.33
C LEU A 185 0.35 -7.12 8.84
N VAL A 186 0.87 -7.96 7.94
CA VAL A 186 0.15 -9.14 7.43
C VAL A 186 0.92 -10.40 7.77
N VAL A 187 0.21 -11.48 8.06
CA VAL A 187 0.77 -12.74 8.52
C VAL A 187 0.13 -13.90 7.76
N ASN A 188 0.96 -14.84 7.32
CA ASN A 188 0.49 -16.09 6.76
C ASN A 188 -0.20 -16.94 7.85
N GLN A 189 -1.43 -17.38 7.60
CA GLN A 189 -2.21 -18.12 8.61
C GLN A 189 -1.58 -19.47 8.97
N ALA A 190 -0.98 -20.18 8.02
CA ALA A 190 -0.31 -21.44 8.27
C ALA A 190 0.99 -21.21 9.07
N ALA A 191 1.78 -20.21 8.70
CA ALA A 191 2.98 -19.83 9.45
C ALA A 191 2.64 -19.44 10.89
N LEU A 192 1.55 -18.69 11.11
CA LEU A 192 1.10 -18.33 12.47
C LEU A 192 0.80 -19.57 13.34
N LYS A 193 0.30 -20.65 12.75
CA LYS A 193 0.07 -21.91 13.47
C LYS A 193 1.37 -22.68 13.72
N LEU A 194 2.22 -22.77 12.71
CA LEU A 194 3.46 -23.58 12.76
C LEU A 194 4.61 -22.92 13.52
N LYS A 195 4.65 -21.58 13.51
CA LYS A 195 5.71 -20.76 14.12
C LYS A 195 5.13 -19.75 15.12
N GLN A 196 4.15 -20.18 15.91
CA GLN A 196 3.33 -19.30 16.74
C GLN A 196 4.14 -18.40 17.67
N ALA A 197 5.08 -18.96 18.45
CA ALA A 197 5.81 -18.22 19.46
C ALA A 197 6.65 -17.06 18.86
N PRO A 198 7.54 -17.29 17.87
CA PRO A 198 8.32 -16.19 17.29
C PRO A 198 7.49 -15.18 16.54
N ILE A 199 6.40 -15.60 15.83
CA ILE A 199 5.54 -14.66 15.12
C ILE A 199 4.78 -13.78 16.11
N ARG A 200 4.23 -14.34 17.19
CA ARG A 200 3.55 -13.56 18.24
C ARG A 200 4.49 -12.59 18.96
N ALA A 201 5.73 -12.98 19.19
CA ALA A 201 6.73 -12.07 19.76
C ALA A 201 6.92 -10.82 18.90
N ILE A 202 7.04 -10.99 17.57
CA ILE A 202 7.16 -9.87 16.62
C ILE A 202 5.88 -9.02 16.63
N ILE A 203 4.70 -9.64 16.55
CA ILE A 203 3.41 -8.90 16.58
C ILE A 203 3.30 -8.06 17.85
N ASN A 204 3.62 -8.64 19.02
CA ASN A 204 3.51 -7.94 20.31
C ASN A 204 4.52 -6.79 20.42
N ALA A 205 5.74 -6.98 19.94
CA ALA A 205 6.76 -5.93 19.91
C ALA A 205 6.35 -4.77 19.01
N PHE A 206 5.82 -5.07 17.82
CA PHE A 206 5.28 -4.05 16.91
C PHE A 206 4.10 -3.31 17.54
N ALA A 207 3.15 -4.04 18.17
CA ALA A 207 1.99 -3.43 18.84
C ALA A 207 2.41 -2.47 19.96
N GLY A 208 3.49 -2.80 20.70
CA GLY A 208 4.05 -1.92 21.74
C GLY A 208 4.78 -0.69 21.20
N ALA A 209 5.31 -0.77 19.99
CA ALA A 209 6.09 0.29 19.36
C ALA A 209 5.27 1.21 18.43
N VAL A 210 4.09 0.77 17.99
CA VAL A 210 3.20 1.60 17.17
C VAL A 210 2.78 2.84 17.95
N LYS A 211 3.08 4.02 17.41
CA LYS A 211 2.62 5.29 17.98
C LYS A 211 1.10 5.37 17.86
N LYS A 212 0.45 5.55 18.99
CA LYS A 212 -0.99 5.89 19.01
C LYS A 212 -1.10 7.38 18.67
N ASP A 213 -2.02 7.73 17.77
CA ASP A 213 -2.39 9.14 17.50
C ASP A 213 -3.08 9.77 18.70
#